data_a34b8397443051710373a3b0978e6bca
#
_entry.id   a34b8397443051710373a3b0978e6bca
#
_cell.length_a   1.000
_cell.length_b   1.000
_cell.length_c   1.000
_cell.angle_alpha   90.00
_cell.angle_beta   90.00
_cell.angle_gamma   90.00
#
_symmetry.space_group_name_H-M   'P 1'
#
loop_
_entity.id
_entity.type
_entity.pdbx_description
1 polymer ?
#
loop_
_entity_poly.entity_id
_entity_poly.type
_entity_poly.pdbx_seq_one_letter_code
_entity_poly.pdbx_strand_id
1 'polypeptide(L)'
;MYTVRLAALLFGLGCFGGASAASGEAVGQSLAQSSACMACHQIDQKRVGPAFRVVAQKLAGLDGAEAYLANSIVQGSRGKWGAVPMPAQRQVSAANARLIAAWILTLDESLPHDVKKEES
;
A
#
# COMPACT_ATOMS: atom_id res chain seq x y z
N MET A 1 -8.54 -60.35 -33.66
CA MET A 1 -8.30 -58.92 -33.95
C MET A 1 -8.85 -58.13 -32.85
N TYR A 2 -8.02 -57.74 -31.91
CA TYR A 2 -8.40 -56.90 -30.74
C TYR A 2 -7.90 -55.50 -30.95
N THR A 3 -8.81 -54.56 -31.18
CA THR A 3 -8.52 -53.12 -31.26
C THR A 3 -8.49 -52.50 -29.85
N VAL A 4 -7.32 -52.18 -29.36
CA VAL A 4 -7.12 -51.47 -28.12
C VAL A 4 -7.38 -49.98 -28.39
N ARG A 5 -8.43 -49.41 -27.78
CA ARG A 5 -8.70 -47.98 -27.78
C ARG A 5 -7.95 -47.33 -26.62
N LEU A 6 -6.91 -46.57 -26.92
CA LEU A 6 -6.22 -45.72 -26.01
C LEU A 6 -7.09 -44.47 -25.71
N ALA A 7 -7.60 -44.35 -24.51
CA ALA A 7 -8.25 -43.12 -24.04
C ALA A 7 -7.16 -42.19 -23.48
N ALA A 8 -6.90 -41.09 -24.17
CA ALA A 8 -6.02 -40.03 -23.69
C ALA A 8 -6.76 -39.15 -22.66
N LEU A 9 -6.40 -39.27 -21.41
CA LEU A 9 -6.81 -38.35 -20.33
C LEU A 9 -6.01 -37.06 -20.45
N LEU A 10 -6.63 -36.00 -20.95
CA LEU A 10 -6.09 -34.65 -20.89
C LEU A 10 -6.28 -34.07 -19.46
N PHE A 11 -5.22 -34.06 -18.70
CA PHE A 11 -5.14 -33.38 -17.40
C PHE A 11 -5.01 -31.89 -17.70
N GLY A 12 -6.10 -31.14 -17.58
CA GLY A 12 -6.11 -29.70 -17.67
C GLY A 12 -5.44 -29.10 -16.40
N LEU A 13 -4.24 -28.56 -16.56
CA LEU A 13 -3.54 -27.79 -15.53
C LEU A 13 -4.22 -26.42 -15.44
N GLY A 14 -5.18 -26.28 -14.52
CA GLY A 14 -5.76 -24.97 -14.18
C GLY A 14 -4.73 -24.12 -13.46
N CYS A 15 -4.13 -23.14 -14.12
CA CYS A 15 -3.37 -22.08 -13.46
C CYS A 15 -4.34 -21.19 -12.69
N PHE A 16 -4.47 -21.43 -11.38
CA PHE A 16 -5.03 -20.44 -10.46
C PHE A 16 -4.01 -19.32 -10.33
N GLY A 17 -4.18 -18.25 -11.09
CA GLY A 17 -3.45 -17.01 -10.93
C GLY A 17 -3.84 -16.37 -9.61
N GLY A 18 -3.02 -16.53 -8.57
CA GLY A 18 -3.17 -15.78 -7.34
C GLY A 18 -2.96 -14.30 -7.60
N ALA A 19 -4.00 -13.49 -7.39
CA ALA A 19 -3.87 -12.02 -7.38
C ALA A 19 -2.94 -11.62 -6.24
N SER A 20 -1.73 -11.20 -6.57
CA SER A 20 -0.69 -10.89 -5.60
C SER A 20 -1.00 -9.61 -4.84
N ALA A 21 -0.78 -9.59 -3.51
CA ALA A 21 -0.77 -8.38 -2.67
C ALA A 21 0.18 -7.29 -3.21
N ALA A 22 1.21 -7.68 -3.98
CA ALA A 22 2.11 -6.80 -4.73
C ALA A 22 1.38 -5.83 -5.69
N SER A 23 0.17 -6.14 -6.17
CA SER A 23 -0.61 -5.26 -7.04
C SER A 23 -1.16 -4.04 -6.28
N GLY A 24 -1.58 -4.21 -5.02
CA GLY A 24 -2.10 -3.12 -4.18
C GLY A 24 -1.01 -2.12 -3.78
N GLU A 25 0.17 -2.60 -3.43
CA GLU A 25 1.32 -1.76 -3.10
C GLU A 25 1.78 -0.93 -4.31
N ALA A 26 1.89 -1.54 -5.49
CA ALA A 26 2.24 -0.85 -6.72
C ALA A 26 1.21 0.23 -7.09
N VAL A 27 -0.08 -0.02 -6.86
CA VAL A 27 -1.15 0.94 -7.09
C VAL A 27 -1.04 2.12 -6.11
N GLY A 28 -0.85 1.87 -4.81
CA GLY A 28 -0.68 2.93 -3.81
C GLY A 28 0.51 3.83 -4.11
N GLN A 29 1.64 3.26 -4.49
CA GLN A 29 2.82 4.01 -4.90
C GLN A 29 2.57 4.87 -6.15
N SER A 30 1.96 4.30 -7.16
CA SER A 30 1.61 5.00 -8.40
C SER A 30 0.64 6.18 -8.14
N LEU A 31 -0.35 5.97 -7.29
CA LEU A 31 -1.28 7.01 -6.85
C LEU A 31 -0.57 8.14 -6.11
N ALA A 32 0.37 7.83 -5.22
CA ALA A 32 1.16 8.83 -4.52
C ALA A 32 1.99 9.68 -5.48
N GLN A 33 2.58 9.07 -6.49
CA GLN A 33 3.33 9.78 -7.53
C GLN A 33 2.41 10.68 -8.36
N SER A 34 1.31 10.16 -8.88
CA SER A 34 0.37 10.90 -9.73
C SER A 34 -0.40 11.99 -8.97
N SER A 35 -0.53 11.87 -7.66
CA SER A 35 -1.18 12.87 -6.81
C SER A 35 -0.22 13.93 -6.24
N ALA A 36 1.00 14.00 -6.77
CA ALA A 36 2.03 14.96 -6.39
C ALA A 36 2.51 14.87 -4.92
N CYS A 37 2.32 13.75 -4.24
CA CYS A 37 2.82 13.55 -2.88
C CYS A 37 4.34 13.72 -2.81
N MET A 38 5.06 13.31 -3.86
CA MET A 38 6.51 13.38 -3.93
C MET A 38 7.05 14.82 -4.10
N ALA A 39 6.19 15.80 -4.30
CA ALA A 39 6.59 17.22 -4.27
C ALA A 39 7.06 17.65 -2.86
N CYS A 40 6.46 17.07 -1.82
CA CYS A 40 6.75 17.40 -0.42
C CYS A 40 7.33 16.23 0.38
N HIS A 41 7.19 15.00 -0.07
CA HIS A 41 7.68 13.80 0.61
C HIS A 41 8.69 13.04 -0.23
N GLN A 42 9.54 12.28 0.45
CA GLN A 42 10.37 11.22 -0.12
C GLN A 42 10.17 9.93 0.69
N ILE A 43 10.61 8.80 0.15
CA ILE A 43 10.48 7.52 0.85
C ILE A 43 11.39 7.50 2.09
N ASP A 44 12.67 7.84 1.92
CA ASP A 44 13.70 7.64 2.95
C ASP A 44 14.22 8.92 3.60
N GLN A 45 13.88 10.09 3.05
CA GLN A 45 14.42 11.36 3.52
C GLN A 45 13.33 12.38 3.75
N LYS A 46 13.54 13.23 4.77
CA LYS A 46 12.71 14.41 4.98
C LYS A 46 12.94 15.41 3.84
N ARG A 47 11.85 15.99 3.38
CA ARG A 47 11.86 17.12 2.45
C ARG A 47 11.10 18.30 3.07
N VAL A 48 9.95 18.67 2.55
CA VAL A 48 9.01 19.58 3.23
C VAL A 48 8.24 18.80 4.30
N GLY A 49 7.72 17.64 3.92
CA GLY A 49 7.09 16.70 4.83
C GLY A 49 8.05 15.59 5.30
N PRO A 50 7.62 14.76 6.26
CA PRO A 50 8.41 13.64 6.76
C PRO A 50 8.63 12.58 5.67
N ALA A 51 9.71 11.80 5.81
CA ALA A 51 9.92 10.61 5.01
C ALA A 51 8.76 9.61 5.23
N PHE A 52 8.28 8.98 4.17
CA PHE A 52 7.19 8.00 4.29
C PHE A 52 7.57 6.81 5.19
N ARG A 53 8.82 6.36 5.15
CA ARG A 53 9.31 5.31 6.05
C ARG A 53 9.22 5.71 7.53
N VAL A 54 9.53 6.95 7.85
CA VAL A 54 9.39 7.47 9.22
C VAL A 54 7.92 7.55 9.65
N VAL A 55 7.03 7.90 8.72
CA VAL A 55 5.58 7.86 8.97
C VAL A 55 5.12 6.44 9.26
N ALA A 56 5.54 5.47 8.44
CA ALA A 56 5.22 4.07 8.64
C ALA A 56 5.70 3.55 10.00
N GLN A 57 6.95 3.82 10.37
CA GLN A 57 7.53 3.43 11.65
C GLN A 57 6.78 4.04 12.85
N LYS A 58 6.40 5.31 12.75
CA LYS A 58 5.67 5.99 13.84
C LYS A 58 4.26 5.43 14.04
N LEU A 59 3.64 4.93 12.98
CA LEU A 59 2.28 4.38 13.00
C LEU A 59 2.27 2.85 13.12
N ALA A 60 3.43 2.21 13.18
CA ALA A 60 3.55 0.76 13.32
C ALA A 60 2.82 0.27 14.57
N GLY A 61 1.99 -0.76 14.40
CA GLY A 61 1.22 -1.37 15.50
C GLY A 61 0.08 -0.51 16.05
N LEU A 62 -0.20 0.65 15.45
CA LEU A 62 -1.34 1.45 15.83
C LEU A 62 -2.62 0.93 15.18
N ASP A 63 -3.60 0.57 15.98
CA ASP A 63 -4.92 0.19 15.48
C ASP A 63 -5.53 1.34 14.67
N GLY A 64 -6.02 1.02 13.47
CA GLY A 64 -6.61 2.01 12.58
C GLY A 64 -5.61 2.94 11.90
N ALA A 65 -4.31 2.60 11.86
CA ALA A 65 -3.26 3.41 11.24
C ALA A 65 -3.58 3.80 9.79
N GLU A 66 -4.10 2.88 8.99
CA GLU A 66 -4.49 3.14 7.60
C GLU A 66 -5.58 4.21 7.50
N ALA A 67 -6.66 4.07 8.27
CA ALA A 67 -7.77 5.02 8.27
C ALA A 67 -7.31 6.40 8.78
N TYR A 68 -6.47 6.42 9.81
CA TYR A 68 -5.89 7.63 10.35
C TYR A 68 -5.03 8.36 9.31
N LEU A 69 -4.17 7.63 8.62
CA LEU A 69 -3.29 8.19 7.61
C LEU A 69 -4.07 8.65 6.37
N ALA A 70 -5.03 7.86 5.91
CA ALA A 70 -5.93 8.24 4.82
C ALA A 70 -6.71 9.52 5.13
N ASN A 71 -7.22 9.65 6.35
CA ASN A 71 -7.90 10.87 6.79
C ASN A 71 -6.94 12.08 6.80
N SER A 72 -5.71 11.89 7.26
CA SER A 72 -4.68 12.94 7.25
C SER A 72 -4.33 13.42 5.84
N ILE A 73 -4.36 12.53 4.85
CA ILE A 73 -4.18 12.88 3.43
C ILE A 73 -5.34 13.76 2.95
N VAL A 74 -6.58 13.35 3.18
CA VAL A 74 -7.76 14.04 2.67
C VAL A 74 -8.00 15.37 3.40
N GLN A 75 -7.86 15.39 4.72
CA GLN A 75 -8.18 16.56 5.56
C GLN A 75 -6.98 17.47 5.83
N GLY A 76 -5.76 16.98 5.56
CA GLY A 76 -4.55 17.65 6.01
C GLY A 76 -4.23 17.36 7.48
N SER A 77 -3.10 17.86 7.95
CA SER A 77 -2.68 17.71 9.35
C SER A 77 -1.84 18.89 9.82
N ARG A 78 -1.87 19.17 11.14
CA ARG A 78 -1.10 20.23 11.78
C ARG A 78 -0.42 19.69 13.04
N GLY A 79 0.79 20.16 13.30
CA GLY A 79 1.50 19.94 14.58
C GLY A 79 1.94 18.51 14.85
N LYS A 80 1.75 17.58 13.92
CA LYS A 80 2.11 16.17 14.12
C LYS A 80 3.54 15.85 13.72
N TRP A 81 4.08 16.61 12.77
CA TRP A 81 5.38 16.40 12.16
C TRP A 81 6.25 17.65 12.14
N GLY A 82 5.96 18.59 13.01
CA GLY A 82 6.64 19.87 13.10
C GLY A 82 5.74 21.07 12.79
N ALA A 83 6.34 22.22 12.57
CA ALA A 83 5.61 23.48 12.40
C ALA A 83 4.91 23.62 11.04
N VAL A 84 5.40 22.95 10.00
CA VAL A 84 4.82 23.02 8.65
C VAL A 84 3.60 22.12 8.57
N PRO A 85 2.41 22.69 8.32
CA PRO A 85 1.20 21.87 8.16
C PRO A 85 1.21 21.15 6.81
N MET A 86 0.61 19.96 6.77
CA MET A 86 0.28 19.29 5.53
C MET A 86 -1.08 19.80 5.06
N PRO A 87 -1.20 20.41 3.88
CA PRO A 87 -2.49 20.85 3.37
C PRO A 87 -3.37 19.66 2.99
N ALA A 88 -4.68 19.86 3.03
CA ALA A 88 -5.67 18.89 2.57
C ALA A 88 -5.46 18.59 1.08
N GLN A 89 -5.40 17.30 0.72
CA GLN A 89 -5.22 16.85 -0.65
C GLN A 89 -6.57 16.61 -1.32
N ARG A 90 -7.25 17.67 -1.71
CA ARG A 90 -8.63 17.65 -2.23
C ARG A 90 -8.78 16.89 -3.55
N GLN A 91 -7.69 16.71 -4.31
CA GLN A 91 -7.64 15.95 -5.55
C GLN A 91 -7.61 14.43 -5.31
N VAL A 92 -7.37 13.99 -4.08
CA VAL A 92 -7.28 12.57 -3.72
C VAL A 92 -8.61 12.12 -3.15
N SER A 93 -9.25 11.13 -3.77
CA SER A 93 -10.47 10.51 -3.23
C SER A 93 -10.18 9.73 -1.94
N ALA A 94 -11.20 9.53 -1.11
CA ALA A 94 -11.06 8.73 0.11
C ALA A 94 -10.56 7.30 -0.18
N ALA A 95 -11.02 6.68 -1.28
CA ALA A 95 -10.57 5.36 -1.69
C ALA A 95 -9.08 5.37 -2.09
N ASN A 96 -8.64 6.34 -2.89
CA ASN A 96 -7.25 6.48 -3.27
C ASN A 96 -6.34 6.82 -2.08
N ALA A 97 -6.83 7.64 -1.14
CA ALA A 97 -6.11 7.94 0.10
C ALA A 97 -5.83 6.68 0.94
N ARG A 98 -6.78 5.73 1.00
CA ARG A 98 -6.60 4.44 1.66
C ARG A 98 -5.53 3.59 0.97
N LEU A 99 -5.53 3.52 -0.36
CA LEU A 99 -4.51 2.78 -1.11
C LEU A 99 -3.11 3.39 -0.91
N ILE A 100 -3.01 4.71 -0.91
CA ILE A 100 -1.75 5.41 -0.61
C ILE A 100 -1.31 5.13 0.82
N ALA A 101 -2.23 5.23 1.79
CA ALA A 101 -1.95 4.96 3.20
C ALA A 101 -1.47 3.53 3.43
N ALA A 102 -2.16 2.54 2.84
CA ALA A 102 -1.77 1.14 2.92
C ALA A 102 -0.35 0.93 2.36
N TRP A 103 -0.05 1.50 1.19
CA TRP A 103 1.31 1.43 0.64
C TRP A 103 2.35 2.07 1.57
N ILE A 104 2.11 3.27 2.10
CA ILE A 104 3.05 3.92 3.02
C ILE A 104 3.34 3.02 4.22
N LEU A 105 2.33 2.40 4.80
CA LEU A 105 2.49 1.52 5.96
C LEU A 105 3.31 0.26 5.66
N THR A 106 3.37 -0.17 4.40
CA THR A 106 4.26 -1.29 4.01
C THR A 106 5.75 -0.93 4.08
N LEU A 107 6.08 0.35 4.14
CA LEU A 107 7.47 0.82 4.19
C LEU A 107 8.12 0.66 5.58
N ASP A 108 7.36 0.23 6.58
CA ASP A 108 7.92 -0.13 7.88
C ASP A 108 8.61 -1.50 7.81
N GLU A 109 9.94 -1.47 7.79
CA GLU A 109 10.78 -2.67 7.78
C GLU A 109 10.99 -3.27 9.19
N SER A 110 10.51 -2.62 10.23
CA SER A 110 10.63 -3.11 11.61
C SER A 110 9.61 -4.22 11.93
N LEU A 111 8.55 -4.33 11.13
CA LEU A 111 7.56 -5.40 11.29
C LEU A 111 8.02 -6.65 10.53
N PRO A 112 7.98 -7.83 11.16
CA PRO A 112 8.23 -9.10 10.49
C PRO A 112 7.29 -9.25 9.29
N HIS A 113 7.83 -9.67 8.15
CA HIS A 113 7.04 -9.87 6.91
C HIS A 113 5.88 -10.86 7.10
N ASP A 114 5.94 -11.70 8.13
CA ASP A 114 4.95 -12.73 8.42
C ASP A 114 3.64 -12.16 8.99
N VAL A 115 3.69 -11.01 9.67
CA VAL A 115 2.48 -10.38 10.25
C VAL A 115 1.61 -9.73 9.17
N LYS A 116 2.19 -9.35 8.03
CA LYS A 116 1.44 -8.75 6.92
C LYS A 116 0.52 -9.73 6.18
N LYS A 117 0.64 -11.03 6.45
CA LYS A 117 -0.05 -12.08 5.69
C LYS A 117 -1.33 -12.59 6.36
N GLU A 118 -1.55 -12.26 7.64
CA GLU A 118 -2.69 -12.78 8.42
C GLU A 118 -3.88 -11.81 8.50
N GLU A 119 -3.74 -10.57 8.04
CA GLU A 119 -4.82 -9.56 8.05
C GLU A 119 -5.49 -9.36 6.68
N SER A 120 -5.39 -10.35 5.80
CA SER A 120 -6.10 -10.33 4.51
C SER A 120 -7.33 -11.20 4.52
#